data_89d548db0809b5cc9d3bb885ac893afe
#
_entry.id   89d548db0809b5cc9d3bb885ac893afe
#
_cell.length_a   1.000
_cell.length_b   1.000
_cell.length_c   1.000
_cell.angle_alpha   90.00
_cell.angle_beta   90.00
_cell.angle_gamma   90.00
#
_symmetry.space_group_name_H-M   'P 1'
#
loop_
_entity.id
_entity.type
_entity.pdbx_description
1 polymer ?
#
loop_
_entity_poly.entity_id
_entity_poly.type
_entity_poly.pdbx_seq_one_letter_code
_entity_poly.pdbx_strand_id
1 'polypeptide(L)'
;MMWGDIIGHDSTAIQQLPDDVILVAWSYDARNNFREMLSPIHYSGREFFVAPGVSCWHTPFPDPHNYIGNIANLVRDGAMMGATGMLNTAWDDFGESLFTGTWHAQLWGAEMAWNPIKNSGLSEQSLLLAKEETMQRLEAMNRAMNLHFFGRPTSEPIWIERLLKIVNFKYAPINELTLFNAFWQPIFPFYPDQVKPELYDSITTRIEQEFLPLVASLDDPRAPQECAFWKYGKYACNRYLQTLKNHRLRILLHQAYFKGSNDTLAKRIEQEYKEIRYGY
;
A
#
# COMPACT_ATOMS: atom_id res chain seq x y z
N MET A 1 16.12 -13.79 18.72
CA MET A 1 16.00 -13.27 17.35
C MET A 1 16.66 -11.90 17.27
N MET A 2 17.28 -11.57 16.14
CA MET A 2 17.93 -10.30 15.92
C MET A 2 17.63 -9.80 14.49
N TRP A 3 17.36 -8.50 14.33
CA TRP A 3 17.24 -7.88 13.02
C TRP A 3 18.56 -7.98 12.26
N GLY A 4 18.51 -8.40 11.01
CA GLY A 4 19.66 -8.79 10.21
C GLY A 4 20.16 -7.74 9.22
N ASP A 5 19.63 -6.51 9.24
CA ASP A 5 19.93 -5.47 8.27
C ASP A 5 21.40 -5.02 8.30
N ILE A 6 21.99 -4.86 9.47
CA ILE A 6 23.40 -4.43 9.59
C ILE A 6 24.34 -5.61 9.35
N ILE A 7 24.07 -6.75 9.99
CA ILE A 7 24.97 -7.90 9.98
C ILE A 7 24.80 -8.77 8.73
N GLY A 8 23.64 -8.74 8.10
CA GLY A 8 23.30 -9.54 6.92
C GLY A 8 24.16 -9.23 5.68
N HIS A 9 24.91 -8.13 5.68
CA HIS A 9 25.84 -7.77 4.61
C HIS A 9 27.29 -8.25 4.86
N ASP A 10 27.58 -8.75 6.06
CA ASP A 10 28.92 -9.23 6.44
C ASP A 10 28.88 -10.67 6.94
N SER A 11 29.22 -11.61 6.06
CA SER A 11 29.23 -13.04 6.38
C SER A 11 30.21 -13.41 7.49
N THR A 12 31.28 -12.63 7.70
CA THR A 12 32.26 -12.88 8.77
C THR A 12 31.69 -12.45 10.13
N ALA A 13 30.96 -11.36 10.18
CA ALA A 13 30.25 -10.93 11.38
C ALA A 13 29.12 -11.91 11.76
N ILE A 14 28.39 -12.46 10.78
CA ILE A 14 27.37 -13.48 11.01
C ILE A 14 27.97 -14.70 11.74
N GLN A 15 29.18 -15.15 11.38
CA GLN A 15 29.82 -16.30 12.00
C GLN A 15 30.23 -16.07 13.46
N GLN A 16 30.36 -14.83 13.91
CA GLN A 16 30.72 -14.47 15.28
C GLN A 16 29.52 -14.42 16.23
N LEU A 17 28.29 -14.52 15.71
CA LEU A 17 27.08 -14.57 16.54
C LEU A 17 26.98 -15.90 17.29
N PRO A 18 26.37 -15.92 18.49
CA PRO A 18 25.97 -17.16 19.16
C PRO A 18 25.11 -18.04 18.26
N ASP A 19 25.25 -19.36 18.38
CA ASP A 19 24.58 -20.31 17.47
C ASP A 19 23.05 -20.33 17.59
N ASP A 20 22.52 -19.92 18.72
CA ASP A 20 21.09 -19.85 19.03
C ASP A 20 20.40 -18.56 18.56
N VAL A 21 21.16 -17.64 17.90
CA VAL A 21 20.59 -16.41 17.36
C VAL A 21 19.94 -16.68 16.00
N ILE A 22 18.62 -16.48 15.93
CA ILE A 22 17.85 -16.50 14.69
C ILE A 22 17.93 -15.09 14.06
N LEU A 23 18.39 -15.01 12.81
CA LEU A 23 18.44 -13.75 12.06
C LEU A 23 17.11 -13.45 11.42
N VAL A 24 16.72 -12.17 11.37
CA VAL A 24 15.49 -11.70 10.75
C VAL A 24 15.84 -10.79 9.60
N ALA A 25 15.71 -11.31 8.38
CA ALA A 25 15.97 -10.58 7.15
C ALA A 25 14.72 -9.80 6.72
N TRP A 26 14.75 -8.48 6.83
CA TRP A 26 13.63 -7.64 6.48
C TRP A 26 13.84 -6.81 5.21
N SER A 27 12.76 -6.58 4.49
CA SER A 27 12.69 -5.61 3.40
C SER A 27 11.24 -5.24 3.14
N TYR A 28 10.99 -3.97 2.84
CA TYR A 28 9.63 -3.43 2.73
C TYR A 28 9.27 -2.95 1.31
N ASP A 29 10.18 -3.06 0.35
CA ASP A 29 9.91 -2.71 -1.04
C ASP A 29 9.36 -3.91 -1.82
N ALA A 30 8.43 -3.67 -2.74
CA ALA A 30 7.97 -4.68 -3.69
C ALA A 30 9.04 -4.94 -4.77
N ARG A 31 9.94 -5.88 -4.52
CA ARG A 31 10.97 -6.33 -5.47
C ARG A 31 10.56 -7.64 -6.12
N ASN A 32 11.00 -7.86 -7.35
CA ASN A 32 10.74 -9.11 -8.06
C ASN A 32 11.45 -10.33 -7.44
N ASN A 33 12.59 -10.10 -6.78
CA ASN A 33 13.30 -11.12 -6.02
C ASN A 33 14.16 -10.52 -4.90
N PHE A 34 14.51 -11.36 -3.90
CA PHE A 34 15.29 -10.99 -2.72
C PHE A 34 16.51 -11.87 -2.51
N ARG A 35 16.87 -12.74 -3.47
CA ARG A 35 17.93 -13.75 -3.31
C ARG A 35 19.29 -13.15 -3.01
N GLU A 36 19.64 -12.05 -3.70
CA GLU A 36 20.90 -11.37 -3.44
C GLU A 36 20.99 -10.90 -1.98
N MET A 37 19.93 -10.29 -1.49
CA MET A 37 19.82 -9.83 -0.11
C MET A 37 19.91 -10.99 0.90
N LEU A 38 19.29 -12.13 0.60
CA LEU A 38 19.24 -13.29 1.50
C LEU A 38 20.50 -14.16 1.42
N SER A 39 21.30 -14.07 0.35
CA SER A 39 22.45 -14.94 0.08
C SER A 39 23.47 -15.00 1.22
N PRO A 40 23.92 -13.88 1.84
CA PRO A 40 24.90 -13.95 2.93
C PRO A 40 24.39 -14.76 4.14
N ILE A 41 23.12 -14.60 4.48
CA ILE A 41 22.51 -15.33 5.60
C ILE A 41 22.32 -16.81 5.23
N HIS A 42 21.81 -17.09 4.04
CA HIS A 42 21.65 -18.46 3.54
C HIS A 42 22.98 -19.25 3.57
N TYR A 43 24.06 -18.68 2.99
CA TYR A 43 25.36 -19.36 2.94
C TYR A 43 26.08 -19.41 4.29
N SER A 44 25.64 -18.62 5.28
CA SER A 44 26.18 -18.74 6.64
C SER A 44 25.73 -20.02 7.36
N GLY A 45 24.67 -20.66 6.87
CA GLY A 45 24.06 -21.83 7.51
C GLY A 45 23.28 -21.51 8.79
N ARG A 46 23.10 -20.22 9.12
CA ARG A 46 22.33 -19.79 10.29
C ARG A 46 20.83 -19.89 10.06
N GLU A 47 20.10 -20.20 11.12
CA GLU A 47 18.64 -20.12 11.09
C GLU A 47 18.20 -18.68 10.86
N PHE A 48 17.20 -18.48 9.98
CA PHE A 48 16.69 -17.15 9.72
C PHE A 48 15.20 -17.15 9.39
N PHE A 49 14.58 -16.01 9.66
CA PHE A 49 13.24 -15.65 9.24
C PHE A 49 13.30 -14.52 8.23
N VAL A 50 12.27 -14.42 7.39
CA VAL A 50 12.04 -13.26 6.55
C VAL A 50 10.99 -12.36 7.17
N ALA A 51 11.14 -11.04 7.03
CA ALA A 51 10.21 -10.07 7.59
C ALA A 51 9.73 -9.08 6.52
N PRO A 52 8.68 -9.42 5.77
CA PRO A 52 7.99 -8.45 4.93
C PRO A 52 7.17 -7.48 5.77
N GLY A 53 6.61 -6.44 5.13
CA GLY A 53 5.79 -5.44 5.79
C GLY A 53 4.44 -5.22 5.13
N VAL A 54 3.45 -4.87 5.95
CA VAL A 54 2.09 -4.57 5.49
C VAL A 54 1.95 -3.17 4.89
N SER A 55 3.02 -2.39 4.83
CA SER A 55 3.10 -1.06 4.18
C SER A 55 2.08 -0.05 4.71
N CYS A 56 1.96 0.06 6.04
CA CYS A 56 1.00 0.96 6.70
C CYS A 56 1.63 2.21 7.36
N TRP A 57 2.95 2.36 7.32
CA TRP A 57 3.70 3.35 8.10
C TRP A 57 3.53 4.81 7.67
N HIS A 58 3.03 5.09 6.47
CA HIS A 58 2.91 6.45 5.94
C HIS A 58 1.49 6.84 5.52
N THR A 59 0.50 5.98 5.72
CA THR A 59 -0.82 6.18 5.11
C THR A 59 -1.94 5.68 6.01
N PRO A 60 -3.15 6.24 5.88
CA PRO A 60 -4.30 5.78 6.65
C PRO A 60 -4.73 4.33 6.35
N PHE A 61 -4.33 3.76 5.21
CA PHE A 61 -4.61 2.38 4.83
C PHE A 61 -3.37 1.77 4.17
N PRO A 62 -3.05 0.49 4.44
CA PRO A 62 -1.89 -0.19 3.84
C PRO A 62 -1.82 -0.06 2.32
N ASP A 63 -0.60 0.13 1.79
CA ASP A 63 -0.37 0.26 0.35
C ASP A 63 -0.37 -1.10 -0.36
N PRO A 64 -1.45 -1.49 -1.07
CA PRO A 64 -1.52 -2.79 -1.73
C PRO A 64 -0.61 -2.90 -2.94
N HIS A 65 -0.18 -1.79 -3.56
CA HIS A 65 0.83 -1.84 -4.62
C HIS A 65 2.16 -2.36 -4.10
N ASN A 66 2.44 -2.11 -2.81
CA ASN A 66 3.69 -2.55 -2.20
C ASN A 66 3.54 -3.88 -1.45
N TYR A 67 2.62 -4.00 -0.47
CA TYR A 67 2.62 -5.19 0.40
C TYR A 67 2.30 -6.48 -0.34
N ILE A 68 1.47 -6.46 -1.40
CA ILE A 68 1.12 -7.68 -2.13
C ILE A 68 2.37 -8.32 -2.73
N GLY A 69 3.17 -7.54 -3.44
CA GLY A 69 4.41 -8.01 -4.06
C GLY A 69 5.52 -8.26 -3.05
N ASN A 70 5.68 -7.37 -2.08
CA ASN A 70 6.69 -7.50 -1.03
C ASN A 70 6.53 -8.81 -0.26
N ILE A 71 5.34 -9.06 0.31
CA ILE A 71 5.06 -10.27 1.10
C ILE A 71 5.23 -11.53 0.24
N ALA A 72 4.60 -11.57 -0.94
CA ALA A 72 4.65 -12.76 -1.80
C ALA A 72 6.08 -13.13 -2.21
N ASN A 73 6.85 -12.15 -2.68
CA ASN A 73 8.17 -12.41 -3.23
C ASN A 73 9.23 -12.65 -2.15
N LEU A 74 9.18 -11.92 -1.02
CA LEU A 74 10.14 -12.13 0.07
C LEU A 74 9.90 -13.49 0.75
N VAL A 75 8.64 -13.88 0.96
CA VAL A 75 8.32 -15.18 1.55
C VAL A 75 8.68 -16.33 0.60
N ARG A 76 8.37 -16.20 -0.71
CA ARG A 76 8.80 -17.16 -1.74
C ARG A 76 10.31 -17.40 -1.71
N ASP A 77 11.08 -16.32 -1.82
CA ASP A 77 12.54 -16.42 -1.91
C ASP A 77 13.15 -16.87 -0.58
N GLY A 78 12.59 -16.43 0.55
CA GLY A 78 12.97 -16.90 1.87
C GLY A 78 12.78 -18.41 2.03
N ALA A 79 11.58 -18.91 1.70
CA ALA A 79 11.27 -20.34 1.76
C ALA A 79 12.22 -21.16 0.87
N MET A 80 12.50 -20.68 -0.34
CA MET A 80 13.41 -21.34 -1.26
C MET A 80 14.85 -21.37 -0.75
N MET A 81 15.27 -20.35 -0.01
CA MET A 81 16.61 -20.21 0.55
C MET A 81 16.72 -20.75 1.99
N GLY A 82 15.70 -21.43 2.49
CA GLY A 82 15.74 -22.13 3.77
C GLY A 82 15.36 -21.30 4.99
N ALA A 83 14.63 -20.19 4.81
CA ALA A 83 14.02 -19.50 5.95
C ALA A 83 13.06 -20.44 6.68
N THR A 84 13.14 -20.49 8.00
CA THR A 84 12.33 -21.36 8.87
C THR A 84 11.05 -20.68 9.35
N GLY A 85 10.89 -19.37 9.10
CA GLY A 85 9.72 -18.63 9.51
C GLY A 85 9.58 -17.25 8.85
N MET A 86 8.46 -16.59 9.18
CA MET A 86 8.15 -15.26 8.69
C MET A 86 7.55 -14.40 9.82
N LEU A 87 7.94 -13.13 9.86
CA LEU A 87 7.34 -12.08 10.67
C LEU A 87 6.67 -11.06 9.74
N ASN A 88 5.35 -11.04 9.67
CA ASN A 88 4.65 -10.00 8.92
C ASN A 88 4.57 -8.71 9.75
N THR A 89 5.39 -7.72 9.43
CA THR A 89 5.55 -6.51 10.25
C THR A 89 4.51 -5.45 9.91
N ALA A 90 4.02 -4.77 10.94
CA ALA A 90 3.13 -3.62 10.83
C ALA A 90 3.70 -2.46 11.66
N TRP A 91 4.35 -1.51 11.01
CA TRP A 91 4.91 -0.31 11.62
C TRP A 91 3.96 0.86 11.46
N ASP A 92 3.80 1.67 12.48
CA ASP A 92 2.95 2.86 12.46
C ASP A 92 3.77 4.11 12.83
N ASP A 93 4.76 4.41 11.98
CA ASP A 93 5.77 5.45 12.23
C ASP A 93 5.17 6.86 12.32
N PHE A 94 4.03 7.10 11.68
CA PHE A 94 3.39 8.42 11.63
C PHE A 94 2.02 8.47 12.33
N GLY A 95 1.56 7.39 12.94
CA GLY A 95 0.32 7.36 13.72
C GLY A 95 -0.98 7.50 12.90
N GLU A 96 -0.94 7.30 11.59
CA GLU A 96 -2.11 7.46 10.71
C GLU A 96 -2.87 6.16 10.44
N SER A 97 -2.20 5.01 10.57
CA SER A 97 -2.80 3.71 10.30
C SER A 97 -3.21 3.01 11.60
N LEU A 98 -4.48 2.59 11.69
CA LEU A 98 -4.90 1.71 12.77
C LEU A 98 -4.62 0.26 12.39
N PHE A 99 -4.25 -0.56 13.38
CA PHE A 99 -4.00 -2.00 13.20
C PHE A 99 -5.17 -2.72 12.51
N THR A 100 -6.42 -2.32 12.79
CA THR A 100 -7.62 -2.82 12.10
C THR A 100 -7.53 -2.70 10.57
N GLY A 101 -6.92 -1.63 10.05
CA GLY A 101 -6.72 -1.44 8.61
C GLY A 101 -5.75 -2.42 7.97
N THR A 102 -4.89 -3.07 8.76
CA THR A 102 -3.87 -3.99 8.24
C THR A 102 -4.39 -5.41 7.98
N TRP A 103 -5.61 -5.76 8.39
CA TRP A 103 -6.08 -7.15 8.40
C TRP A 103 -6.03 -7.84 7.03
N HIS A 104 -6.30 -7.14 5.94
CA HIS A 104 -6.15 -7.75 4.61
C HIS A 104 -4.69 -8.13 4.32
N ALA A 105 -3.73 -7.25 4.62
CA ALA A 105 -2.31 -7.53 4.44
C ALA A 105 -1.79 -8.60 5.45
N GLN A 106 -2.38 -8.68 6.65
CA GLN A 106 -2.07 -9.75 7.60
C GLN A 106 -2.57 -11.11 7.10
N LEU A 107 -3.80 -11.17 6.56
CA LEU A 107 -4.33 -12.38 5.94
C LEU A 107 -3.48 -12.80 4.73
N TRP A 108 -3.04 -11.84 3.92
CA TRP A 108 -2.14 -12.12 2.80
C TRP A 108 -0.80 -12.69 3.26
N GLY A 109 -0.22 -12.16 4.34
CA GLY A 109 0.98 -12.71 4.96
C GLY A 109 0.78 -14.15 5.45
N ALA A 110 -0.33 -14.43 6.12
CA ALA A 110 -0.66 -15.78 6.58
C ALA A 110 -0.82 -16.76 5.42
N GLU A 111 -1.51 -16.35 4.34
CA GLU A 111 -1.65 -17.16 3.11
C GLU A 111 -0.30 -17.48 2.49
N MET A 112 0.59 -16.50 2.37
CA MET A 112 1.94 -16.69 1.80
C MET A 112 2.84 -17.54 2.71
N ALA A 113 2.76 -17.38 4.02
CA ALA A 113 3.54 -18.17 4.97
C ALA A 113 3.14 -19.66 4.98
N TRP A 114 1.83 -19.92 4.85
CA TRP A 114 1.29 -21.29 4.83
C TRP A 114 1.64 -22.03 3.54
N ASN A 115 1.59 -21.35 2.41
CA ASN A 115 1.84 -21.94 1.10
C ASN A 115 2.54 -20.93 0.18
N PRO A 116 3.88 -20.78 0.25
CA PRO A 116 4.61 -19.83 -0.57
C PRO A 116 4.39 -20.03 -2.07
N ILE A 117 4.54 -18.96 -2.86
CA ILE A 117 4.50 -19.01 -4.33
C ILE A 117 5.54 -20.02 -4.84
N LYS A 118 5.14 -20.91 -5.72
CA LYS A 118 5.99 -22.01 -6.19
C LYS A 118 6.94 -21.61 -7.31
N ASN A 119 6.50 -20.68 -8.18
CA ASN A 119 7.32 -20.20 -9.27
C ASN A 119 8.44 -19.30 -8.77
N SER A 120 9.65 -19.83 -8.73
CA SER A 120 10.83 -19.17 -8.17
C SER A 120 11.95 -18.90 -9.18
N GLY A 121 11.78 -19.20 -10.46
CA GLY A 121 12.75 -18.87 -11.51
C GLY A 121 12.97 -17.36 -11.65
N LEU A 122 14.18 -16.97 -12.12
CA LEU A 122 14.51 -15.56 -12.37
C LEU A 122 14.34 -15.14 -13.83
N SER A 123 13.97 -16.07 -14.73
CA SER A 123 13.66 -15.70 -16.10
C SER A 123 12.39 -14.84 -16.15
N GLU A 124 12.27 -13.99 -17.15
CA GLU A 124 11.10 -13.16 -17.39
C GLU A 124 9.79 -13.98 -17.35
N GLN A 125 9.80 -15.14 -18.02
CA GLN A 125 8.67 -16.06 -18.01
C GLN A 125 8.34 -16.59 -16.61
N SER A 126 9.35 -16.95 -15.81
CA SER A 126 9.13 -17.42 -14.43
C SER A 126 8.57 -16.31 -13.53
N LEU A 127 9.05 -15.10 -13.68
CA LEU A 127 8.54 -13.93 -12.94
C LEU A 127 7.10 -13.62 -13.33
N LEU A 128 6.74 -13.77 -14.61
CA LEU A 128 5.36 -13.60 -15.07
C LEU A 128 4.44 -14.66 -14.45
N LEU A 129 4.84 -15.93 -14.48
CA LEU A 129 4.08 -17.03 -13.88
C LEU A 129 3.92 -16.84 -12.35
N ALA A 130 4.96 -16.36 -11.65
CA ALA A 130 4.87 -16.05 -10.23
C ALA A 130 3.87 -14.92 -9.95
N LYS A 131 3.83 -13.90 -10.80
CA LYS A 131 2.86 -12.81 -10.72
C LYS A 131 1.43 -13.29 -10.98
N GLU A 132 1.23 -14.12 -11.97
CA GLU A 132 -0.08 -14.72 -12.27
C GLU A 132 -0.58 -15.58 -11.09
N GLU A 133 0.28 -16.45 -10.53
CA GLU A 133 -0.04 -17.24 -9.34
C GLU A 133 -0.40 -16.34 -8.15
N THR A 134 0.36 -15.26 -7.93
CA THR A 134 0.10 -14.26 -6.88
C THR A 134 -1.29 -13.66 -7.03
N MET A 135 -1.66 -13.24 -8.23
CA MET A 135 -2.97 -12.62 -8.48
C MET A 135 -4.13 -13.60 -8.33
N GLN A 136 -3.99 -14.84 -8.80
CA GLN A 136 -5.01 -15.90 -8.64
C GLN A 136 -5.25 -16.21 -7.14
N ARG A 137 -4.19 -16.28 -6.35
CA ARG A 137 -4.28 -16.55 -4.92
C ARG A 137 -4.86 -15.37 -4.14
N LEU A 138 -4.51 -14.14 -4.52
CA LEU A 138 -5.10 -12.93 -3.95
C LEU A 138 -6.61 -12.88 -4.20
N GLU A 139 -7.06 -13.21 -5.41
CA GLU A 139 -8.48 -13.29 -5.73
C GLU A 139 -9.20 -14.36 -4.90
N ALA A 140 -8.60 -15.54 -4.75
CA ALA A 140 -9.16 -16.60 -3.92
C ALA A 140 -9.26 -16.17 -2.44
N MET A 141 -8.23 -15.53 -1.91
CA MET A 141 -8.23 -14.97 -0.54
C MET A 141 -9.30 -13.88 -0.39
N ASN A 142 -9.47 -12.98 -1.36
CA ASN A 142 -10.50 -11.95 -1.33
C ASN A 142 -11.91 -12.56 -1.27
N ARG A 143 -12.17 -13.64 -2.02
CA ARG A 143 -13.44 -14.39 -1.95
C ARG A 143 -13.62 -15.06 -0.58
N ALA A 144 -12.57 -15.65 -0.03
CA ALA A 144 -12.61 -16.26 1.29
C ALA A 144 -12.84 -15.19 2.39
N MET A 145 -12.20 -14.04 2.29
CA MET A 145 -12.44 -12.90 3.19
C MET A 145 -13.88 -12.40 3.10
N ASN A 146 -14.45 -12.32 1.89
CA ASN A 146 -15.84 -11.94 1.71
C ASN A 146 -16.79 -12.89 2.45
N LEU A 147 -16.56 -14.19 2.34
CA LEU A 147 -17.40 -15.21 2.96
C LEU A 147 -17.17 -15.30 4.48
N HIS A 148 -15.92 -15.49 4.90
CA HIS A 148 -15.61 -15.88 6.28
C HIS A 148 -15.39 -14.68 7.21
N PHE A 149 -14.90 -13.57 6.69
CA PHE A 149 -14.61 -12.38 7.49
C PHE A 149 -15.78 -11.39 7.48
N PHE A 150 -16.39 -11.16 6.31
CA PHE A 150 -17.54 -10.25 6.21
C PHE A 150 -18.88 -10.96 6.35
N GLY A 151 -18.93 -12.28 6.35
CA GLY A 151 -20.18 -13.05 6.38
C GLY A 151 -21.07 -12.84 5.16
N ARG A 152 -20.46 -12.57 4.00
CA ARG A 152 -21.18 -12.28 2.74
C ARG A 152 -21.00 -13.42 1.75
N PRO A 153 -22.07 -13.90 1.09
CA PRO A 153 -21.99 -14.99 0.13
C PRO A 153 -21.16 -14.60 -1.10
N THR A 154 -20.58 -15.61 -1.77
CA THR A 154 -19.75 -15.41 -2.97
C THR A 154 -20.55 -14.93 -4.19
N SER A 155 -21.88 -14.96 -4.14
CA SER A 155 -22.78 -14.37 -5.15
C SER A 155 -22.88 -12.85 -5.05
N GLU A 156 -22.46 -12.27 -3.93
CA GLU A 156 -22.40 -10.83 -3.74
C GLU A 156 -21.06 -10.25 -4.24
N PRO A 157 -21.00 -8.91 -4.44
CA PRO A 157 -19.72 -8.26 -4.75
C PRO A 157 -18.64 -8.60 -3.72
N ILE A 158 -17.40 -8.74 -4.17
CA ILE A 158 -16.24 -8.92 -3.29
C ILE A 158 -15.90 -7.55 -2.68
N TRP A 159 -16.34 -7.33 -1.44
CA TRP A 159 -16.33 -6.01 -0.81
C TRP A 159 -14.93 -5.44 -0.62
N ILE A 160 -13.95 -6.28 -0.27
CA ILE A 160 -12.57 -5.81 -0.13
C ILE A 160 -12.02 -5.21 -1.42
N GLU A 161 -12.41 -5.74 -2.59
CA GLU A 161 -11.94 -5.21 -3.88
C GLU A 161 -12.42 -3.78 -4.14
N ARG A 162 -13.58 -3.39 -3.60
CA ARG A 162 -14.04 -1.99 -3.68
C ARG A 162 -13.12 -1.06 -2.89
N LEU A 163 -12.72 -1.44 -1.66
CA LEU A 163 -11.74 -0.68 -0.88
C LEU A 163 -10.40 -0.61 -1.61
N LEU A 164 -9.91 -1.74 -2.11
CA LEU A 164 -8.63 -1.79 -2.83
C LEU A 164 -8.64 -0.94 -4.12
N LYS A 165 -9.75 -0.87 -4.84
CA LYS A 165 -9.89 0.03 -6.00
C LYS A 165 -9.74 1.51 -5.63
N ILE A 166 -10.29 1.90 -4.47
CA ILE A 166 -10.21 3.29 -3.99
C ILE A 166 -8.78 3.61 -3.56
N VAL A 167 -8.17 2.77 -2.72
CA VAL A 167 -6.82 3.02 -2.22
C VAL A 167 -5.75 2.92 -3.31
N ASN A 168 -6.01 2.16 -4.37
CA ASN A 168 -5.16 2.03 -5.55
C ASN A 168 -5.41 3.10 -6.62
N PHE A 169 -6.28 4.07 -6.36
CA PHE A 169 -6.66 5.06 -7.35
C PHE A 169 -5.48 5.93 -7.78
N LYS A 170 -5.21 5.96 -9.08
CA LYS A 170 -4.21 6.82 -9.71
C LYS A 170 -4.88 8.08 -10.23
N TYR A 171 -4.69 9.20 -9.58
CA TYR A 171 -5.42 10.44 -9.90
C TYR A 171 -4.74 11.34 -10.94
N ALA A 172 -3.46 11.12 -11.23
CA ALA A 172 -2.76 11.87 -12.27
C ALA A 172 -2.11 10.94 -13.30
N PRO A 173 -2.21 11.25 -14.60
CA PRO A 173 -1.64 10.45 -15.67
C PRO A 173 -0.11 10.57 -15.77
N ILE A 174 0.50 11.54 -15.08
CA ILE A 174 1.92 11.88 -15.14
C ILE A 174 2.57 11.50 -13.81
N ASN A 175 3.73 10.84 -13.88
CA ASN A 175 4.60 10.48 -12.76
C ASN A 175 3.96 9.55 -11.71
N GLU A 176 3.00 8.71 -12.11
CA GLU A 176 2.40 7.71 -11.21
C GLU A 176 1.97 8.26 -9.84
N LEU A 177 1.46 9.49 -9.80
CA LEU A 177 1.00 10.09 -8.55
C LEU A 177 -0.10 9.22 -7.94
N THR A 178 0.25 8.52 -6.89
CA THR A 178 -0.66 7.72 -6.08
C THR A 178 -1.18 8.54 -4.90
N LEU A 179 -2.26 8.07 -4.29
CA LEU A 179 -2.76 8.67 -3.06
C LEU A 179 -1.72 8.66 -1.95
N PHE A 180 -0.86 7.63 -1.90
CA PHE A 180 0.24 7.52 -0.93
C PHE A 180 1.25 8.64 -1.09
N ASN A 181 1.68 8.91 -2.32
CA ASN A 181 2.66 9.97 -2.58
C ASN A 181 2.10 11.36 -2.28
N ALA A 182 0.79 11.56 -2.41
CA ALA A 182 0.16 12.84 -2.18
C ALA A 182 -0.18 13.13 -0.71
N PHE A 183 -0.36 12.09 0.09
CA PHE A 183 -0.96 12.19 1.44
C PHE A 183 -0.18 13.14 2.37
N TRP A 184 1.14 13.06 2.37
CA TRP A 184 2.02 13.86 3.24
C TRP A 184 2.51 15.16 2.60
N GLN A 185 2.08 15.45 1.38
CA GLN A 185 2.54 16.67 0.74
C GLN A 185 1.88 17.91 1.37
N PRO A 186 2.65 18.93 1.81
CA PRO A 186 2.08 20.15 2.35
C PRO A 186 1.32 20.94 1.30
N ILE A 187 0.29 21.68 1.71
CA ILE A 187 -0.40 22.60 0.82
C ILE A 187 0.57 23.73 0.39
N PHE A 188 1.44 24.16 1.30
CA PHE A 188 2.45 25.19 1.08
C PHE A 188 3.68 24.91 1.97
N PRO A 189 4.95 25.16 1.56
CA PRO A 189 5.37 25.64 0.24
C PRO A 189 5.21 24.59 -0.87
N PHE A 190 5.15 25.06 -2.12
CA PHE A 190 5.08 24.18 -3.27
C PHE A 190 6.46 23.64 -3.64
N TYR A 191 6.49 22.38 -4.02
CA TYR A 191 7.61 21.81 -4.76
C TYR A 191 7.25 21.90 -6.24
N PRO A 192 7.90 22.78 -7.03
CA PRO A 192 7.50 23.12 -8.40
C PRO A 192 7.36 21.92 -9.34
N ASP A 193 8.14 20.87 -9.10
CA ASP A 193 8.20 19.68 -9.97
C ASP A 193 7.01 18.74 -9.82
N GLN A 194 6.19 18.92 -8.77
CA GLN A 194 5.11 18.00 -8.45
C GLN A 194 3.71 18.52 -8.81
N VAL A 195 3.57 19.82 -9.08
CA VAL A 195 2.26 20.43 -9.31
C VAL A 195 2.27 21.23 -10.62
N LYS A 196 1.65 20.67 -11.65
CA LYS A 196 1.49 21.32 -12.94
C LYS A 196 0.08 21.89 -13.06
N PRO A 197 -0.09 23.22 -13.24
CA PRO A 197 -1.40 23.85 -13.36
C PRO A 197 -2.30 23.25 -14.44
N GLU A 198 -1.72 22.74 -15.52
CA GLU A 198 -2.42 22.08 -16.63
C GLU A 198 -3.07 20.74 -16.21
N LEU A 199 -2.69 20.17 -15.08
CA LEU A 199 -3.29 18.94 -14.55
C LEU A 199 -4.58 19.20 -13.76
N TYR A 200 -4.89 20.45 -13.43
CA TYR A 200 -6.03 20.76 -12.56
C TYR A 200 -7.35 20.21 -13.09
N ASP A 201 -7.67 20.49 -14.35
CA ASP A 201 -8.94 20.04 -14.94
C ASP A 201 -9.00 18.51 -15.07
N SER A 202 -7.89 17.87 -15.42
CA SER A 202 -7.79 16.41 -15.47
C SER A 202 -7.98 15.79 -14.08
N ILE A 203 -7.32 16.32 -13.06
CA ILE A 203 -7.46 15.84 -11.67
C ILE A 203 -8.89 16.04 -11.18
N THR A 204 -9.48 17.22 -11.43
CA THR A 204 -10.86 17.51 -11.05
C THR A 204 -11.84 16.55 -11.70
N THR A 205 -11.74 16.33 -12.99
CA THR A 205 -12.58 15.41 -13.74
C THR A 205 -12.48 13.99 -13.18
N ARG A 206 -11.28 13.51 -12.91
CA ARG A 206 -11.07 12.16 -12.36
C ARG A 206 -11.62 12.02 -10.95
N ILE A 207 -11.47 13.03 -10.10
CA ILE A 207 -12.09 13.01 -8.76
C ILE A 207 -13.61 12.91 -8.89
N GLU A 208 -14.23 13.74 -9.71
CA GLU A 208 -15.69 13.81 -9.83
C GLU A 208 -16.29 12.60 -10.54
N GLN A 209 -15.68 12.13 -11.61
CA GLN A 209 -16.25 11.09 -12.47
C GLN A 209 -15.85 9.67 -12.06
N GLU A 210 -14.68 9.50 -11.44
CA GLU A 210 -14.16 8.19 -11.10
C GLU A 210 -14.08 7.97 -9.58
N PHE A 211 -13.45 8.88 -8.82
CA PHE A 211 -13.17 8.65 -7.41
C PHE A 211 -14.40 8.79 -6.51
N LEU A 212 -15.18 9.87 -6.65
CA LEU A 212 -16.39 10.07 -5.85
C LEU A 212 -17.42 8.95 -6.00
N PRO A 213 -17.73 8.44 -7.22
CA PRO A 213 -18.60 7.27 -7.36
C PRO A 213 -18.07 6.00 -6.68
N LEU A 214 -16.72 5.80 -6.71
CA LEU A 214 -16.12 4.67 -6.00
C LEU A 214 -16.31 4.80 -4.48
N VAL A 215 -16.04 5.98 -3.91
CA VAL A 215 -16.24 6.23 -2.47
C VAL A 215 -17.71 6.08 -2.11
N ALA A 216 -18.63 6.64 -2.89
CA ALA A 216 -20.07 6.52 -2.65
C ALA A 216 -20.55 5.06 -2.69
N SER A 217 -19.89 4.18 -3.47
CA SER A 217 -20.22 2.76 -3.53
C SER A 217 -19.99 2.01 -2.20
N LEU A 218 -19.23 2.59 -1.26
CA LEU A 218 -18.99 2.02 0.06
C LEU A 218 -20.20 2.13 0.99
N ASP A 219 -21.17 2.99 0.65
CA ASP A 219 -22.41 3.15 1.39
C ASP A 219 -23.53 2.20 0.93
N ASP A 220 -23.22 1.25 0.05
CA ASP A 220 -24.17 0.21 -0.35
C ASP A 220 -24.74 -0.50 0.89
N PRO A 221 -26.07 -0.56 1.07
CA PRO A 221 -26.69 -1.19 2.25
C PRO A 221 -26.31 -2.67 2.45
N ARG A 222 -25.89 -3.35 1.37
CA ARG A 222 -25.42 -4.74 1.43
C ARG A 222 -23.99 -4.86 1.94
N ALA A 223 -23.20 -3.78 1.95
CA ALA A 223 -21.85 -3.79 2.43
C ALA A 223 -21.80 -4.17 3.92
N PRO A 224 -20.65 -4.66 4.42
CA PRO A 224 -20.48 -5.08 5.82
C PRO A 224 -20.34 -3.86 6.76
N GLN A 225 -21.36 -3.00 6.81
CA GLN A 225 -21.35 -1.69 7.47
C GLN A 225 -20.99 -1.77 8.97
N GLU A 226 -21.29 -2.87 9.65
CA GLU A 226 -20.96 -3.05 11.08
C GLU A 226 -19.54 -3.56 11.33
N CYS A 227 -18.85 -4.05 10.31
CA CYS A 227 -17.49 -4.53 10.45
C CYS A 227 -16.50 -3.38 10.73
N ALA A 228 -15.69 -3.50 11.79
CA ALA A 228 -14.70 -2.48 12.18
C ALA A 228 -13.69 -2.19 11.06
N PHE A 229 -13.23 -3.21 10.35
CA PHE A 229 -12.33 -3.07 9.20
C PHE A 229 -12.99 -2.24 8.08
N TRP A 230 -14.28 -2.49 7.79
CA TRP A 230 -15.01 -1.74 6.78
C TRP A 230 -15.20 -0.27 7.16
N LYS A 231 -15.60 -0.03 8.41
CA LYS A 231 -15.74 1.35 8.95
C LYS A 231 -14.43 2.11 8.86
N TYR A 232 -13.33 1.45 9.20
CA TYR A 232 -12.00 2.05 9.07
C TYR A 232 -11.60 2.27 7.62
N GLY A 233 -11.87 1.32 6.72
CA GLY A 233 -11.63 1.48 5.28
C GLY A 233 -12.37 2.69 4.70
N LYS A 234 -13.63 2.90 5.09
CA LYS A 234 -14.39 4.12 4.71
C LYS A 234 -13.74 5.39 5.24
N TYR A 235 -13.30 5.41 6.49
CA TYR A 235 -12.56 6.54 7.06
C TYR A 235 -11.29 6.84 6.25
N ALA A 236 -10.49 5.83 5.94
CA ALA A 236 -9.29 5.98 5.14
C ALA A 236 -9.58 6.53 3.73
N CYS A 237 -10.66 6.07 3.08
CA CYS A 237 -11.10 6.60 1.79
C CYS A 237 -11.48 8.09 1.85
N ASN A 238 -12.13 8.52 2.93
CA ASN A 238 -12.42 9.93 3.16
C ASN A 238 -11.16 10.76 3.40
N ARG A 239 -10.15 10.21 4.09
CA ARG A 239 -8.83 10.84 4.25
C ARG A 239 -8.15 11.02 2.88
N TYR A 240 -8.22 10.05 1.99
CA TYR A 240 -7.71 10.18 0.63
C TYR A 240 -8.49 11.19 -0.21
N LEU A 241 -9.82 11.27 -0.05
CA LEU A 241 -10.61 12.31 -0.70
C LEU A 241 -10.15 13.70 -0.25
N GLN A 242 -9.88 13.88 1.04
CA GLN A 242 -9.31 15.13 1.57
C GLN A 242 -7.94 15.45 0.96
N THR A 243 -7.10 14.43 0.79
CA THR A 243 -5.79 14.57 0.11
C THR A 243 -5.95 15.10 -1.32
N LEU A 244 -6.90 14.56 -2.08
CA LEU A 244 -7.17 15.03 -3.45
C LEU A 244 -7.70 16.46 -3.50
N LYS A 245 -8.57 16.85 -2.58
CA LYS A 245 -9.04 18.23 -2.43
C LYS A 245 -7.87 19.17 -2.11
N ASN A 246 -7.01 18.79 -1.17
CA ASN A 246 -5.80 19.55 -0.83
C ASN A 246 -4.88 19.72 -2.05
N HIS A 247 -4.76 18.69 -2.88
CA HIS A 247 -3.94 18.74 -4.08
C HIS A 247 -4.51 19.73 -5.11
N ARG A 248 -5.83 19.76 -5.31
CA ARG A 248 -6.51 20.76 -6.16
C ARG A 248 -6.25 22.18 -5.65
N LEU A 249 -6.44 22.43 -4.35
CA LEU A 249 -6.15 23.74 -3.76
C LEU A 249 -4.68 24.16 -3.97
N ARG A 250 -3.74 23.24 -3.79
CA ARG A 250 -2.31 23.47 -4.04
C ARG A 250 -2.05 23.95 -5.46
N ILE A 251 -2.64 23.31 -6.48
CA ILE A 251 -2.48 23.71 -7.88
C ILE A 251 -2.96 25.15 -8.09
N LEU A 252 -4.13 25.53 -7.55
CA LEU A 252 -4.66 26.89 -7.68
C LEU A 252 -3.78 27.93 -6.97
N LEU A 253 -3.30 27.63 -5.78
CA LEU A 253 -2.41 28.52 -5.02
C LEU A 253 -1.07 28.71 -5.75
N HIS A 254 -0.50 27.63 -6.31
CA HIS A 254 0.70 27.71 -7.14
C HIS A 254 0.47 28.61 -8.37
N GLN A 255 -0.66 28.44 -9.05
CA GLN A 255 -1.01 29.26 -10.19
C GLN A 255 -1.13 30.74 -9.81
N ALA A 256 -1.79 31.06 -8.68
CA ALA A 256 -1.91 32.42 -8.17
C ALA A 256 -0.56 33.05 -7.82
N TYR A 257 0.32 32.26 -7.18
CA TYR A 257 1.62 32.72 -6.75
C TYR A 257 2.58 33.05 -7.91
N PHE A 258 2.68 32.16 -8.90
CA PHE A 258 3.67 32.29 -9.99
C PHE A 258 3.16 33.04 -11.22
N LYS A 259 1.87 33.00 -11.50
CA LYS A 259 1.26 33.63 -12.69
C LYS A 259 0.41 34.87 -12.37
N GLY A 260 0.27 35.20 -11.11
CA GLY A 260 -0.63 36.23 -10.62
C GLY A 260 -2.07 35.75 -10.47
N SER A 261 -2.82 36.45 -9.62
CA SER A 261 -4.23 36.15 -9.34
C SER A 261 -5.14 37.12 -10.10
N ASN A 262 -6.32 36.63 -10.48
CA ASN A 262 -7.45 37.43 -10.94
C ASN A 262 -8.71 37.02 -10.15
N ASP A 263 -9.80 37.76 -10.29
CA ASP A 263 -11.05 37.53 -9.55
C ASP A 263 -11.61 36.11 -9.74
N THR A 264 -11.47 35.53 -10.93
CA THR A 264 -11.93 34.17 -11.20
C THR A 264 -11.11 33.14 -10.42
N LEU A 265 -9.79 33.27 -10.45
CA LEU A 265 -8.88 32.37 -9.72
C LEU A 265 -9.06 32.53 -8.20
N ALA A 266 -9.20 33.75 -7.71
CA ALA A 266 -9.45 34.02 -6.28
C ALA A 266 -10.76 33.35 -5.80
N LYS A 267 -11.85 33.44 -6.57
CA LYS A 267 -13.12 32.76 -6.25
C LYS A 267 -12.98 31.24 -6.26
N ARG A 268 -12.24 30.66 -7.20
CA ARG A 268 -11.97 29.20 -7.23
C ARG A 268 -11.19 28.76 -5.99
N ILE A 269 -10.15 29.50 -5.60
CA ILE A 269 -9.38 29.22 -4.39
C ILE A 269 -10.25 29.27 -3.15
N GLU A 270 -11.11 30.30 -3.04
CA GLU A 270 -12.04 30.45 -1.91
C GLU A 270 -13.06 29.29 -1.85
N GLN A 271 -13.57 28.88 -3.00
CA GLN A 271 -14.50 27.76 -3.10
C GLN A 271 -13.83 26.44 -2.63
N GLU A 272 -12.67 26.10 -3.18
CA GLU A 272 -11.92 24.89 -2.79
C GLU A 272 -11.57 24.90 -1.29
N TYR A 273 -11.16 26.05 -0.76
CA TYR A 273 -10.88 26.18 0.67
C TYR A 273 -12.12 25.95 1.53
N LYS A 274 -13.28 26.47 1.12
CA LYS A 274 -14.56 26.23 1.82
C LYS A 274 -14.96 24.77 1.78
N GLU A 275 -14.82 24.09 0.64
CA GLU A 275 -15.10 22.66 0.51
C GLU A 275 -14.17 21.81 1.38
N ILE A 276 -12.91 22.20 1.53
CA ILE A 276 -11.95 21.52 2.41
C ILE A 276 -12.32 21.73 3.89
N ARG A 277 -12.69 22.94 4.26
CA ARG A 277 -12.94 23.31 5.66
C ARG A 277 -14.29 22.86 6.19
N TYR A 278 -15.32 22.88 5.36
CA TYR A 278 -16.72 22.72 5.78
C TYR A 278 -17.44 21.54 5.10
N GLY A 279 -16.81 20.84 4.20
CA GLY A 279 -17.41 19.78 3.39
C GLY A 279 -17.33 18.37 4.00
N TYR A 280 -17.39 18.29 5.33
CA TYR A 280 -17.52 17.02 6.07
C TYR A 280 -18.97 16.75 6.44
#